data_c09d3e441c33ae2841b984cf5b5097bd
#
_entry.id   c09d3e441c33ae2841b984cf5b5097bd
#
_cell.length_a   1.000
_cell.length_b   1.000
_cell.length_c   1.000
_cell.angle_alpha   90.00
_cell.angle_beta   90.00
_cell.angle_gamma   90.00
#
_symmetry.space_group_name_H-M   'P 1'
#
loop_
_entity.id
_entity.type
_entity.pdbx_description
1 polymer ?
#
loop_
_entity_poly.entity_id
_entity_poly.type
_entity_poly.pdbx_seq_one_letter_code
_entity_poly.pdbx_strand_id
1 'polypeptide(L)'
;VQATPSPLEGLINADRRLQTMPSLNYDGPFSDHLERPQPLGLPPGTPSQEEAEAKALDFAQKASSVPFRREEVRRTEGIIPTYSFRLVDSRNPRKVNVDISRHGGVVVSLLNGRPVNPPALNEEMALEKALSFLEAQGFNNMQPTYSIRSGNSQVFTFAPREKGVILYPDQIKVKVALDNGEIVGWDATPYYMAHHHRDLLSPRITPEQAKAKIPSPLEVLGVQLALIPLPGGIEKLAYEVHTKMDDTHYLNYIDALTGEEEKVLQIIDVPGGRLTM
;
A
#
# COMPACT_ATOMS: atom_id res chain seq x y z
N VAL A 1 51.26 -13.18 -4.38
CA VAL A 1 50.67 -12.71 -3.11
C VAL A 1 49.55 -11.77 -3.49
N GLN A 2 48.30 -12.24 -3.39
CA GLN A 2 47.13 -11.38 -3.58
C GLN A 2 47.00 -10.50 -2.35
N ALA A 3 47.05 -9.19 -2.56
CA ALA A 3 46.86 -8.21 -1.49
C ALA A 3 45.41 -8.32 -0.99
N THR A 4 45.24 -8.53 0.30
CA THR A 4 43.94 -8.45 0.96
C THR A 4 43.40 -7.01 0.81
N PRO A 5 42.18 -6.81 0.29
CA PRO A 5 41.61 -5.45 0.15
C PRO A 5 41.53 -4.78 1.53
N SER A 6 41.76 -3.47 1.56
CA SER A 6 41.60 -2.70 2.78
C SER A 6 40.18 -2.74 3.30
N PRO A 7 39.92 -2.59 4.61
CA PRO A 7 38.55 -2.56 5.15
C PRO A 7 37.67 -1.50 4.48
N LEU A 8 38.24 -0.39 4.03
CA LEU A 8 37.53 0.67 3.30
C LEU A 8 37.13 0.23 1.89
N GLU A 9 37.99 -0.48 1.17
CA GLU A 9 37.68 -1.06 -0.14
C GLU A 9 36.64 -2.16 -0.04
N GLY A 10 36.64 -2.92 1.04
CA GLY A 10 35.61 -3.91 1.36
C GLY A 10 34.25 -3.26 1.54
N LEU A 11 34.16 -2.15 2.26
CA LEU A 11 32.91 -1.38 2.45
C LEU A 11 32.42 -0.75 1.15
N ILE A 12 33.28 -0.15 0.35
CA ILE A 12 32.92 0.45 -0.96
C ILE A 12 32.40 -0.64 -1.92
N ASN A 13 33.02 -1.80 -1.92
CA ASN A 13 32.56 -2.91 -2.76
C ASN A 13 31.25 -3.54 -2.27
N ALA A 14 31.03 -3.57 -0.95
CA ALA A 14 29.75 -3.98 -0.37
C ALA A 14 28.62 -3.00 -0.73
N ASP A 15 28.88 -1.69 -0.61
CA ASP A 15 27.93 -0.64 -0.98
C ASP A 15 27.56 -0.71 -2.47
N ARG A 16 28.55 -0.88 -3.38
CA ARG A 16 28.27 -1.09 -4.81
C ARG A 16 27.44 -2.33 -5.09
N ARG A 17 27.70 -3.44 -4.38
CA ARG A 17 26.90 -4.66 -4.52
C ARG A 17 25.47 -4.47 -4.03
N LEU A 18 25.25 -3.75 -2.93
CA LEU A 18 23.94 -3.41 -2.42
C LEU A 18 23.16 -2.52 -3.40
N GLN A 19 23.83 -1.55 -4.04
CA GLN A 19 23.22 -0.68 -5.05
C GLN A 19 22.85 -1.40 -6.36
N THR A 20 23.46 -2.55 -6.64
CA THR A 20 23.17 -3.38 -7.82
C THR A 20 22.19 -4.53 -7.51
N MET A 21 21.84 -4.75 -6.24
CA MET A 21 20.82 -5.72 -5.88
C MET A 21 19.42 -5.16 -6.18
N PRO A 22 18.54 -5.97 -6.78
CA PRO A 22 17.14 -5.59 -6.92
C PRO A 22 16.54 -5.28 -5.54
N SER A 23 15.81 -4.17 -5.43
CA SER A 23 15.11 -3.83 -4.19
C SER A 23 13.94 -4.80 -3.96
N LEU A 24 13.89 -5.39 -2.77
CA LEU A 24 12.75 -6.20 -2.35
C LEU A 24 11.60 -5.29 -1.91
N ASN A 25 10.44 -5.48 -2.51
CA ASN A 25 9.24 -4.72 -2.22
C ASN A 25 8.34 -5.54 -1.30
N TYR A 26 8.43 -5.30 0.01
CA TYR A 26 7.74 -6.07 1.06
C TYR A 26 6.24 -5.79 1.12
N ASP A 27 5.79 -4.67 0.53
CA ASP A 27 4.42 -4.18 0.60
C ASP A 27 3.67 -4.30 -0.74
N GLY A 28 4.27 -4.98 -1.70
CA GLY A 28 3.73 -5.17 -3.04
C GLY A 28 4.27 -4.21 -4.09
N PRO A 29 3.79 -4.31 -5.34
CA PRO A 29 4.26 -3.47 -6.43
C PRO A 29 4.06 -1.98 -6.14
N PHE A 30 5.09 -1.18 -6.41
CA PHE A 30 5.04 0.29 -6.33
C PHE A 30 4.68 0.87 -4.95
N SER A 31 4.91 0.16 -3.86
CA SER A 31 4.58 0.64 -2.52
C SER A 31 5.53 1.73 -2.00
N ASP A 32 6.71 1.89 -2.58
CA ASP A 32 7.78 2.80 -2.18
C ASP A 32 7.92 4.05 -3.07
N HIS A 33 6.93 4.35 -3.92
CA HIS A 33 7.01 5.41 -4.93
C HIS A 33 6.80 6.85 -4.41
N LEU A 34 6.69 7.07 -3.11
CA LEU A 34 6.37 8.38 -2.51
C LEU A 34 7.53 9.39 -2.64
N GLU A 35 7.81 9.83 -3.84
CA GLU A 35 8.84 10.83 -4.13
C GLU A 35 8.31 12.28 -4.09
N ARG A 36 6.99 12.46 -3.91
CA ARG A 36 6.37 13.80 -3.98
C ARG A 36 6.47 14.52 -2.65
N PRO A 37 6.98 15.76 -2.62
CA PRO A 37 7.20 16.52 -1.39
C PRO A 37 5.89 17.05 -0.75
N GLN A 38 4.77 17.07 -1.50
CA GLN A 38 3.49 17.60 -1.02
C GLN A 38 2.34 16.65 -1.32
N PRO A 39 1.38 16.50 -0.36
CA PRO A 39 0.20 15.69 -0.57
C PRO A 39 -0.74 16.34 -1.59
N LEU A 40 -1.20 15.57 -2.57
CA LEU A 40 -2.11 15.99 -3.62
C LEU A 40 -3.58 15.66 -3.31
N GLY A 41 -3.81 14.62 -2.50
CA GLY A 41 -5.12 14.04 -2.26
C GLY A 41 -5.83 14.52 -0.99
N LEU A 42 -5.29 15.53 -0.30
CA LEU A 42 -5.96 16.06 0.87
C LEU A 42 -7.14 16.96 0.46
N PRO A 43 -8.34 16.74 1.03
CA PRO A 43 -9.47 17.65 0.82
C PRO A 43 -9.16 19.06 1.35
N PRO A 44 -9.88 20.08 0.90
CA PRO A 44 -9.76 21.43 1.45
C PRO A 44 -10.27 21.49 2.90
N GLY A 45 -9.78 22.47 3.66
CA GLY A 45 -10.20 22.76 5.03
C GLY A 45 -9.13 22.49 6.07
N THR A 46 -9.33 23.08 7.24
CA THR A 46 -8.47 22.94 8.42
C THR A 46 -9.36 22.65 9.62
N PRO A 47 -9.53 21.39 10.01
CA PRO A 47 -10.40 21.02 11.13
C PRO A 47 -9.85 21.60 12.44
N SER A 48 -10.73 21.91 13.36
CA SER A 48 -10.36 22.12 14.75
C SER A 48 -9.83 20.81 15.37
N GLN A 49 -9.15 20.93 16.50
CA GLN A 49 -8.68 19.75 17.21
C GLN A 49 -9.85 18.89 17.70
N GLU A 50 -10.96 19.51 18.09
CA GLU A 50 -12.18 18.85 18.56
C GLU A 50 -12.88 18.06 17.44
N GLU A 51 -12.94 18.63 16.24
CA GLU A 51 -13.47 17.94 15.05
C GLU A 51 -12.58 16.74 14.68
N ALA A 52 -11.27 16.91 14.73
CA ALA A 52 -10.30 15.86 14.49
C ALA A 52 -10.41 14.74 15.55
N GLU A 53 -10.60 15.10 16.83
CA GLU A 53 -10.80 14.14 17.92
C GLU A 53 -12.08 13.32 17.73
N ALA A 54 -13.19 13.97 17.41
CA ALA A 54 -14.46 13.27 17.15
C ALA A 54 -14.31 12.24 16.01
N LYS A 55 -13.60 12.61 14.95
CA LYS A 55 -13.31 11.70 13.84
C LYS A 55 -12.39 10.55 14.23
N ALA A 56 -11.35 10.81 15.02
CA ALA A 56 -10.44 9.78 15.51
C ALA A 56 -11.17 8.74 16.39
N LEU A 57 -12.07 9.20 17.26
CA LEU A 57 -12.88 8.33 18.11
C LEU A 57 -13.86 7.47 17.31
N ASP A 58 -14.59 8.07 16.37
CA ASP A 58 -15.52 7.37 15.48
C ASP A 58 -14.80 6.30 14.65
N PHE A 59 -13.67 6.65 14.05
CA PHE A 59 -12.87 5.73 13.25
C PHE A 59 -12.34 4.54 14.07
N ALA A 60 -11.75 4.81 15.23
CA ALA A 60 -11.25 3.76 16.14
C ALA A 60 -12.37 2.85 16.63
N GLN A 61 -13.53 3.38 16.93
CA GLN A 61 -14.69 2.60 17.34
C GLN A 61 -15.20 1.70 16.21
N LYS A 62 -15.26 2.19 14.97
CA LYS A 62 -15.63 1.39 13.80
C LYS A 62 -14.60 0.29 13.53
N ALA A 63 -13.32 0.57 13.73
CA ALA A 63 -12.23 -0.38 13.51
C ALA A 63 -12.23 -1.55 14.51
N SER A 64 -12.68 -1.34 15.76
CA SER A 64 -12.54 -2.30 16.87
C SER A 64 -13.85 -2.63 17.60
N SER A 65 -14.96 -1.95 17.23
CA SER A 65 -16.27 -2.12 17.90
C SER A 65 -16.23 -1.92 19.44
N VAL A 66 -15.30 -1.11 19.94
CA VAL A 66 -15.16 -0.76 21.35
C VAL A 66 -15.17 0.75 21.54
N PRO A 67 -15.71 1.27 22.66
CA PRO A 67 -15.69 2.69 22.97
C PRO A 67 -14.29 3.13 23.41
N PHE A 68 -13.82 4.20 22.83
CA PHE A 68 -12.54 4.84 23.19
C PHE A 68 -12.77 6.20 23.82
N ARG A 69 -11.79 6.62 24.62
CA ARG A 69 -11.62 8.01 25.06
C ARG A 69 -10.22 8.48 24.77
N ARG A 70 -10.04 9.79 24.57
CA ARG A 70 -8.71 10.37 24.40
C ARG A 70 -7.91 10.29 25.70
N GLU A 71 -6.68 9.80 25.61
CA GLU A 71 -5.66 9.87 26.65
C GLU A 71 -4.73 11.07 26.40
N GLU A 72 -4.30 11.26 25.14
CA GLU A 72 -3.32 12.27 24.75
C GLU A 72 -3.57 12.74 23.33
N VAL A 73 -3.20 13.98 23.02
CA VAL A 73 -3.10 14.49 21.66
C VAL A 73 -1.78 15.26 21.48
N ARG A 74 -1.15 15.06 20.33
CA ARG A 74 0.06 15.78 19.90
C ARG A 74 -0.14 16.34 18.52
N ARG A 75 0.49 17.47 18.23
CA ARG A 75 0.66 17.97 16.86
C ARG A 75 1.96 17.42 16.33
N THR A 76 1.90 16.78 15.18
CA THR A 76 3.07 16.17 14.53
C THR A 76 3.30 16.87 13.20
N GLU A 77 4.53 17.28 12.98
CA GLU A 77 4.99 17.79 11.69
C GLU A 77 5.62 16.62 10.92
N GLY A 78 5.25 16.46 9.68
CA GLY A 78 5.72 15.42 8.79
C GLY A 78 5.31 15.73 7.35
N ILE A 79 5.40 14.77 6.45
CA ILE A 79 4.96 14.93 5.06
C ILE A 79 3.49 15.35 5.03
N ILE A 80 2.66 14.75 5.88
CA ILE A 80 1.30 15.18 6.18
C ILE A 80 1.28 15.63 7.64
N PRO A 81 1.14 16.94 7.95
CA PRO A 81 0.99 17.38 9.32
C PRO A 81 -0.31 16.87 9.95
N THR A 82 -0.22 16.29 11.16
CA THR A 82 -1.36 15.63 11.82
C THR A 82 -1.60 16.10 13.25
N TYR A 83 -2.84 15.88 13.71
CA TYR A 83 -3.15 15.64 15.12
C TYR A 83 -3.03 14.16 15.39
N SER A 84 -2.10 13.76 16.24
CA SER A 84 -1.87 12.38 16.65
C SER A 84 -2.57 12.12 17.97
N PHE A 85 -3.63 11.33 17.94
CA PHE A 85 -4.44 10.98 19.12
C PHE A 85 -4.02 9.63 19.66
N ARG A 86 -3.67 9.58 20.94
CA ARG A 86 -3.63 8.32 21.70
C ARG A 86 -4.97 8.12 22.37
N LEU A 87 -5.66 7.08 21.96
CA LEU A 87 -6.95 6.68 22.47
C LEU A 87 -6.79 5.45 23.36
N VAL A 88 -7.60 5.37 24.40
CA VAL A 88 -7.63 4.22 25.31
C VAL A 88 -9.04 3.68 25.37
N ASP A 89 -9.15 2.34 25.35
CA ASP A 89 -10.42 1.63 25.57
C ASP A 89 -10.94 1.94 26.97
N SER A 90 -12.21 2.33 27.07
CA SER A 90 -12.85 2.71 28.31
C SER A 90 -13.01 1.56 29.31
N ARG A 91 -12.89 0.30 28.84
CA ARG A 91 -13.09 -0.93 29.64
C ARG A 91 -11.79 -1.69 29.90
N ASN A 92 -10.75 -1.44 29.11
CA ASN A 92 -9.50 -2.20 29.13
C ASN A 92 -8.34 -1.25 28.75
N PRO A 93 -7.14 -1.36 29.31
CA PRO A 93 -6.00 -0.48 29.03
C PRO A 93 -5.42 -0.64 27.61
N ARG A 94 -6.23 -1.04 26.61
CA ARG A 94 -5.88 -1.08 25.20
C ARG A 94 -5.67 0.33 24.66
N LYS A 95 -4.55 0.54 23.97
CA LYS A 95 -4.21 1.83 23.34
C LYS A 95 -4.22 1.73 21.82
N VAL A 96 -4.79 2.75 21.20
CA VAL A 96 -4.84 2.92 19.76
C VAL A 96 -4.32 4.32 19.44
N ASN A 97 -3.41 4.41 18.46
CA ASN A 97 -2.98 5.70 17.91
C ASN A 97 -3.72 5.96 16.60
N VAL A 98 -4.25 7.17 16.44
CA VAL A 98 -4.94 7.62 15.24
C VAL A 98 -4.40 8.98 14.85
N ASP A 99 -3.96 9.11 13.60
CA ASP A 99 -3.47 10.35 13.04
C ASP A 99 -4.50 10.95 12.09
N ILE A 100 -4.92 12.18 12.40
CA ILE A 100 -5.85 12.97 11.58
C ILE A 100 -5.08 14.11 10.93
N SER A 101 -5.17 14.24 9.62
CA SER A 101 -4.55 15.35 8.89
C SER A 101 -5.06 16.70 9.39
N ARG A 102 -4.16 17.64 9.60
CA ARG A 102 -4.47 19.04 9.94
C ARG A 102 -4.97 19.84 8.74
N HIS A 103 -4.85 19.26 7.54
CA HIS A 103 -5.45 19.76 6.31
C HIS A 103 -6.44 18.73 5.78
N GLY A 104 -7.68 19.11 5.56
CA GLY A 104 -8.73 18.23 5.09
C GLY A 104 -9.36 17.31 6.14
N GLY A 105 -8.76 17.18 7.33
CA GLY A 105 -9.35 16.40 8.44
C GLY A 105 -9.58 14.94 8.14
N VAL A 106 -8.71 14.29 7.38
CA VAL A 106 -8.83 12.87 7.03
C VAL A 106 -8.02 11.98 7.95
N VAL A 107 -8.44 10.72 8.08
CA VAL A 107 -7.69 9.70 8.84
C VAL A 107 -6.51 9.22 7.99
N VAL A 108 -5.31 9.60 8.39
CA VAL A 108 -4.07 9.23 7.70
C VAL A 108 -3.63 7.84 8.12
N SER A 109 -3.59 7.58 9.44
CA SER A 109 -3.16 6.30 9.98
C SER A 109 -3.96 5.88 11.22
N LEU A 110 -4.02 4.56 11.46
CA LEU A 110 -4.43 3.96 12.72
C LEU A 110 -3.49 2.80 13.04
N LEU A 111 -3.05 2.73 14.29
CA LEU A 111 -2.29 1.60 14.81
C LEU A 111 -2.86 1.16 16.16
N ASN A 112 -3.40 -0.07 16.19
CA ASN A 112 -3.85 -0.74 17.38
C ASN A 112 -2.80 -1.80 17.78
N GLY A 113 -2.07 -1.51 18.85
CA GLY A 113 -0.97 -2.36 19.35
C GLY A 113 -1.42 -3.54 20.21
N ARG A 114 -2.69 -3.92 20.19
CA ARG A 114 -3.14 -5.06 20.97
C ARG A 114 -2.47 -6.37 20.54
N PRO A 115 -2.22 -7.30 21.46
CA PRO A 115 -1.88 -8.67 21.09
C PRO A 115 -3.01 -9.30 20.25
N VAL A 116 -2.66 -10.00 19.18
CA VAL A 116 -3.61 -10.76 18.37
C VAL A 116 -3.45 -12.23 18.72
N ASN A 117 -4.55 -12.85 19.18
CA ASN A 117 -4.60 -14.26 19.54
C ASN A 117 -4.42 -15.18 18.30
N PRO A 118 -4.30 -16.49 18.47
CA PRO A 118 -4.25 -17.42 17.35
C PRO A 118 -5.41 -17.22 16.38
N PRO A 119 -5.18 -17.39 15.07
CA PRO A 119 -6.16 -17.11 14.02
C PRO A 119 -7.42 -17.96 14.14
N ALA A 120 -8.57 -17.31 14.01
CA ALA A 120 -9.89 -17.91 13.81
C ALA A 120 -10.45 -17.64 12.40
N LEU A 121 -9.90 -16.63 11.67
CA LEU A 121 -10.30 -16.27 10.32
C LEU A 121 -9.21 -16.70 9.32
N ASN A 122 -9.66 -17.11 8.14
CA ASN A 122 -8.78 -17.29 6.99
C ASN A 122 -8.58 -15.95 6.24
N GLU A 123 -7.75 -15.96 5.19
CA GLU A 123 -7.44 -14.76 4.41
C GLU A 123 -8.67 -14.20 3.70
N GLU A 124 -9.55 -15.03 3.16
CA GLU A 124 -10.75 -14.61 2.44
C GLU A 124 -11.72 -13.86 3.37
N MET A 125 -11.99 -14.42 4.56
CA MET A 125 -12.82 -13.75 5.58
C MET A 125 -12.19 -12.42 6.04
N ALA A 126 -10.88 -12.37 6.17
CA ALA A 126 -10.17 -11.15 6.53
C ALA A 126 -10.24 -10.10 5.40
N LEU A 127 -10.16 -10.53 4.13
CA LEU A 127 -10.32 -9.64 2.98
C LEU A 127 -11.73 -9.02 2.94
N GLU A 128 -12.77 -9.80 3.18
CA GLU A 128 -14.14 -9.28 3.27
C GLU A 128 -14.29 -8.21 4.36
N LYS A 129 -13.65 -8.42 5.53
CA LYS A 129 -13.62 -7.42 6.61
C LYS A 129 -12.92 -6.14 6.20
N ALA A 130 -11.77 -6.26 5.51
CA ALA A 130 -11.04 -5.09 5.02
C ALA A 130 -11.82 -4.31 3.97
N LEU A 131 -12.45 -4.98 2.99
CA LEU A 131 -13.27 -4.34 1.96
C LEU A 131 -14.50 -3.64 2.56
N SER A 132 -15.23 -4.31 3.45
CA SER A 132 -16.39 -3.71 4.12
C SER A 132 -15.99 -2.47 4.94
N PHE A 133 -14.81 -2.50 5.56
CA PHE A 133 -14.30 -1.35 6.31
C PHE A 133 -13.92 -0.18 5.38
N LEU A 134 -13.25 -0.46 4.25
CA LEU A 134 -12.93 0.55 3.23
C LEU A 134 -14.20 1.25 2.71
N GLU A 135 -15.22 0.47 2.34
CA GLU A 135 -16.51 1.01 1.89
C GLU A 135 -17.17 1.87 2.96
N ALA A 136 -17.18 1.42 4.22
CA ALA A 136 -17.71 2.18 5.36
C ALA A 136 -16.95 3.49 5.62
N GLN A 137 -15.70 3.60 5.17
CA GLN A 137 -14.92 4.84 5.20
C GLN A 137 -15.06 5.69 3.92
N GLY A 138 -15.89 5.27 2.96
CA GLY A 138 -16.15 5.99 1.71
C GLY A 138 -15.17 5.66 0.57
N PHE A 139 -14.30 4.69 0.74
CA PHE A 139 -13.39 4.22 -0.31
C PHE A 139 -14.06 3.11 -1.12
N ASN A 140 -14.78 3.51 -2.14
CA ASN A 140 -15.44 2.60 -3.08
C ASN A 140 -14.48 2.20 -4.21
N ASN A 141 -14.77 1.08 -4.89
CA ASN A 141 -13.99 0.58 -6.02
C ASN A 141 -12.51 0.28 -5.71
N MET A 142 -12.19 0.01 -4.45
CA MET A 142 -10.87 -0.46 -4.06
C MET A 142 -10.73 -1.94 -4.36
N GLN A 143 -9.61 -2.29 -5.02
CA GLN A 143 -9.32 -3.69 -5.30
C GLN A 143 -8.03 -4.11 -4.59
N PRO A 144 -7.97 -5.33 -4.04
CA PRO A 144 -6.75 -5.85 -3.42
C PRO A 144 -5.69 -6.06 -4.50
N THR A 145 -4.51 -5.51 -4.30
CA THR A 145 -3.35 -5.63 -5.19
C THR A 145 -2.27 -6.53 -4.60
N TYR A 146 -2.26 -6.64 -3.27
CA TYR A 146 -1.25 -7.39 -2.55
C TYR A 146 -1.74 -7.80 -1.17
N SER A 147 -1.26 -8.94 -0.66
CA SER A 147 -1.48 -9.35 0.73
C SER A 147 -0.26 -10.03 1.33
N ILE A 148 -0.04 -9.81 2.64
CA ILE A 148 1.03 -10.45 3.38
C ILE A 148 0.58 -10.78 4.80
N ARG A 149 0.98 -11.97 5.29
CA ARG A 149 0.78 -12.39 6.66
C ARG A 149 1.80 -11.72 7.57
N SER A 150 1.33 -11.09 8.64
CA SER A 150 2.17 -10.47 9.68
C SER A 150 1.80 -11.04 11.05
N GLY A 151 2.45 -12.11 11.46
CA GLY A 151 2.09 -12.86 12.67
C GLY A 151 0.67 -13.43 12.58
N ASN A 152 -0.18 -13.07 13.54
CA ASN A 152 -1.60 -13.45 13.58
C ASN A 152 -2.51 -12.40 12.90
N SER A 153 -1.97 -11.56 12.03
CA SER A 153 -2.72 -10.57 11.27
C SER A 153 -2.45 -10.72 9.78
N GLN A 154 -3.38 -10.26 8.94
CA GLN A 154 -3.20 -10.14 7.49
C GLN A 154 -3.18 -8.67 7.11
N VAL A 155 -2.20 -8.26 6.31
CA VAL A 155 -2.10 -6.92 5.74
C VAL A 155 -2.51 -7.01 4.27
N PHE A 156 -3.47 -6.20 3.87
CA PHE A 156 -3.89 -6.04 2.49
C PHE A 156 -3.50 -4.65 2.00
N THR A 157 -3.00 -4.58 0.78
CA THR A 157 -2.81 -3.33 0.04
C THR A 157 -3.89 -3.24 -1.02
N PHE A 158 -4.56 -2.10 -1.07
CA PHE A 158 -5.64 -1.83 -2.02
C PHE A 158 -5.27 -0.64 -2.89
N ALA A 159 -5.71 -0.66 -4.14
CA ALA A 159 -5.66 0.48 -5.04
C ALA A 159 -7.04 0.71 -5.67
N PRO A 160 -7.45 1.96 -5.93
CA PRO A 160 -8.73 2.22 -6.60
C PRO A 160 -8.67 1.80 -8.06
N ARG A 161 -9.84 1.42 -8.58
CA ARG A 161 -10.03 1.11 -9.99
C ARG A 161 -10.96 2.12 -10.63
N GLU A 162 -10.44 2.92 -11.56
CA GLU A 162 -11.19 3.92 -12.30
C GLU A 162 -11.20 3.59 -13.79
N LYS A 163 -12.38 3.57 -14.41
CA LYS A 163 -12.54 3.26 -15.86
C LYS A 163 -11.78 2.01 -16.31
N GLY A 164 -11.71 0.99 -15.44
CA GLY A 164 -11.00 -0.25 -15.71
C GLY A 164 -9.49 -0.23 -15.44
N VAL A 165 -8.91 0.91 -15.04
CA VAL A 165 -7.48 1.09 -14.74
C VAL A 165 -7.24 1.01 -13.24
N ILE A 166 -6.29 0.21 -12.81
CA ILE A 166 -5.82 0.17 -11.41
C ILE A 166 -4.87 1.34 -11.20
N LEU A 167 -5.11 2.16 -10.18
CA LEU A 167 -4.28 3.32 -9.85
C LEU A 167 -3.28 2.96 -8.75
N TYR A 168 -2.15 2.38 -9.09
CA TYR A 168 -1.10 1.99 -8.13
C TYR A 168 -0.53 3.14 -7.28
N PRO A 169 -0.49 4.41 -7.72
CA PRO A 169 -0.07 5.51 -6.85
C PRO A 169 -0.94 5.70 -5.61
N ASP A 170 -2.24 5.35 -5.68
CA ASP A 170 -3.27 5.72 -4.70
C ASP A 170 -3.56 4.56 -3.72
N GLN A 171 -2.53 4.01 -3.10
CA GLN A 171 -2.68 2.82 -2.26
C GLN A 171 -3.17 3.14 -0.84
N ILE A 172 -3.97 2.22 -0.29
CA ILE A 172 -4.33 2.15 1.12
C ILE A 172 -3.98 0.77 1.67
N LYS A 173 -3.37 0.72 2.85
CA LYS A 173 -3.07 -0.53 3.55
C LYS A 173 -4.02 -0.73 4.73
N VAL A 174 -4.55 -1.95 4.83
CA VAL A 174 -5.44 -2.35 5.93
C VAL A 174 -4.90 -3.61 6.57
N LYS A 175 -4.67 -3.57 7.89
CA LYS A 175 -4.24 -4.72 8.68
C LYS A 175 -5.41 -5.26 9.48
N VAL A 176 -5.76 -6.52 9.25
CA VAL A 176 -6.86 -7.23 9.90
C VAL A 176 -6.29 -8.23 10.90
N ALA A 177 -6.79 -8.21 12.11
CA ALA A 177 -6.49 -9.21 13.13
C ALA A 177 -7.26 -10.50 12.84
N LEU A 178 -6.57 -11.62 12.73
CA LEU A 178 -7.16 -12.89 12.32
C LEU A 178 -7.86 -13.64 13.45
N ASP A 179 -7.76 -13.16 14.68
CA ASP A 179 -8.50 -13.74 15.82
C ASP A 179 -9.97 -13.33 15.83
N ASN A 180 -10.31 -12.10 15.38
CA ASN A 180 -11.67 -11.57 15.49
C ASN A 180 -12.11 -10.63 14.35
N GLY A 181 -11.23 -10.32 13.41
CA GLY A 181 -11.54 -9.46 12.26
C GLY A 181 -11.48 -7.95 12.53
N GLU A 182 -10.99 -7.52 13.70
CA GLU A 182 -10.76 -6.10 13.96
C GLU A 182 -9.72 -5.51 13.00
N ILE A 183 -9.92 -4.25 12.62
CA ILE A 183 -8.91 -3.48 11.89
C ILE A 183 -7.90 -2.96 12.92
N VAL A 184 -6.70 -3.50 12.89
CA VAL A 184 -5.60 -3.15 13.79
C VAL A 184 -4.54 -2.28 13.17
N GLY A 185 -4.64 -2.02 11.87
CA GLY A 185 -3.81 -1.07 11.15
C GLY A 185 -4.53 -0.47 9.95
N TRP A 186 -4.25 0.80 9.72
CA TRP A 186 -4.70 1.58 8.58
C TRP A 186 -3.60 2.53 8.18
N ASP A 187 -3.26 2.59 6.90
CA ASP A 187 -2.33 3.57 6.35
C ASP A 187 -2.85 4.04 4.98
N ALA A 188 -3.34 5.26 4.94
CA ALA A 188 -3.78 5.95 3.74
C ALA A 188 -2.79 7.04 3.29
N THR A 189 -1.58 7.06 3.85
CA THR A 189 -0.54 8.04 3.46
C THR A 189 -0.28 8.00 1.97
N PRO A 190 -0.06 6.84 1.31
CA PRO A 190 0.16 6.80 -0.14
C PRO A 190 -0.99 7.41 -0.92
N TYR A 191 -2.23 7.09 -0.53
CA TYR A 191 -3.43 7.64 -1.15
C TYR A 191 -3.45 9.17 -1.09
N TYR A 192 -3.31 9.75 0.11
CA TYR A 192 -3.37 11.20 0.26
C TYR A 192 -2.15 11.94 -0.31
N MET A 193 -1.03 11.25 -0.48
CA MET A 193 0.14 11.81 -1.16
C MET A 193 -0.05 11.88 -2.66
N ALA A 194 -0.69 10.88 -3.28
CA ALA A 194 -0.69 10.70 -4.72
C ALA A 194 -2.04 11.01 -5.39
N HIS A 195 -3.17 10.81 -4.68
CA HIS A 195 -4.49 10.93 -5.29
C HIS A 195 -4.79 12.33 -5.81
N HIS A 196 -5.12 12.41 -7.08
CA HIS A 196 -5.55 13.64 -7.75
C HIS A 196 -6.42 13.29 -8.96
N HIS A 197 -7.11 14.28 -9.49
CA HIS A 197 -7.83 14.09 -10.76
C HIS A 197 -6.84 13.79 -11.89
N ARG A 198 -7.12 12.74 -12.66
CA ARG A 198 -6.32 12.32 -13.81
C ARG A 198 -7.17 12.19 -15.05
N ASP A 199 -6.73 12.80 -16.13
CA ASP A 199 -7.27 12.54 -17.46
C ASP A 199 -6.60 11.27 -18.00
N LEU A 200 -7.18 10.11 -17.66
CA LEU A 200 -6.66 8.81 -18.09
C LEU A 200 -6.72 8.70 -19.61
N LEU A 201 -5.56 8.56 -20.23
CA LEU A 201 -5.44 8.38 -21.67
C LEU A 201 -6.05 7.03 -22.09
N SER A 202 -6.57 6.96 -23.32
CA SER A 202 -6.96 5.69 -23.91
C SER A 202 -5.71 4.93 -24.39
N PRO A 203 -5.62 3.62 -24.19
CA PRO A 203 -4.55 2.81 -24.74
C PRO A 203 -4.46 2.96 -26.26
N ARG A 204 -3.25 2.98 -26.80
CA ARG A 204 -3.00 2.97 -28.26
C ARG A 204 -2.72 1.57 -28.80
N ILE A 205 -2.28 0.67 -27.92
CA ILE A 205 -2.12 -0.74 -28.26
C ILE A 205 -3.23 -1.55 -27.57
N THR A 206 -3.53 -2.73 -28.13
CA THR A 206 -4.54 -3.64 -27.56
C THR A 206 -3.91 -4.55 -26.48
N PRO A 207 -4.72 -5.20 -25.61
CA PRO A 207 -4.22 -6.22 -24.70
C PRO A 207 -3.47 -7.36 -25.40
N GLU A 208 -3.93 -7.76 -26.60
CA GLU A 208 -3.29 -8.80 -27.41
C GLU A 208 -1.93 -8.36 -27.92
N GLN A 209 -1.79 -7.10 -28.31
CA GLN A 209 -0.50 -6.53 -28.71
C GLN A 209 0.47 -6.45 -27.51
N ALA A 210 -0.02 -6.12 -26.31
CA ALA A 210 0.79 -6.13 -25.11
C ALA A 210 1.25 -7.56 -24.76
N LYS A 211 0.35 -8.55 -24.82
CA LYS A 211 0.70 -9.97 -24.60
C LYS A 211 1.74 -10.47 -25.61
N ALA A 212 1.67 -10.02 -26.85
CA ALA A 212 2.63 -10.40 -27.90
C ALA A 212 4.05 -9.86 -27.67
N LYS A 213 4.23 -8.91 -26.74
CA LYS A 213 5.55 -8.43 -26.31
C LYS A 213 6.24 -9.35 -25.31
N ILE A 214 5.49 -10.25 -24.68
CA ILE A 214 6.03 -11.19 -23.70
C ILE A 214 6.87 -12.26 -24.41
N PRO A 215 8.16 -12.40 -24.07
CA PRO A 215 9.01 -13.38 -24.71
C PRO A 215 8.69 -14.82 -24.28
N SER A 216 8.85 -15.76 -25.21
CA SER A 216 8.88 -17.18 -24.87
C SER A 216 10.12 -17.47 -23.97
N PRO A 217 10.05 -18.35 -22.96
CA PRO A 217 8.96 -19.32 -22.68
C PRO A 217 7.93 -18.87 -21.64
N LEU A 218 7.78 -17.57 -21.37
CA LEU A 218 6.81 -17.07 -20.38
C LEU A 218 5.36 -17.35 -20.83
N GLU A 219 4.58 -18.00 -19.97
CA GLU A 219 3.15 -18.23 -20.14
C GLU A 219 2.36 -17.02 -19.64
N VAL A 220 1.47 -16.47 -20.44
CA VAL A 220 0.60 -15.34 -20.06
C VAL A 220 -0.63 -15.88 -19.32
N LEU A 221 -0.80 -15.45 -18.06
CA LEU A 221 -1.93 -15.84 -17.20
C LEU A 221 -3.06 -14.80 -17.22
N GLY A 222 -2.73 -13.53 -17.40
CA GLY A 222 -3.72 -12.45 -17.40
C GLY A 222 -3.13 -11.13 -17.86
N VAL A 223 -4.02 -10.18 -18.19
CA VAL A 223 -3.66 -8.81 -18.54
C VAL A 223 -4.72 -7.85 -18.01
N GLN A 224 -4.27 -6.72 -17.47
CA GLN A 224 -5.13 -5.64 -17.02
C GLN A 224 -4.44 -4.28 -17.21
N LEU A 225 -5.25 -3.20 -17.24
CA LEU A 225 -4.70 -1.84 -17.29
C LEU A 225 -4.35 -1.35 -15.89
N ALA A 226 -3.20 -0.71 -15.77
CA ALA A 226 -2.73 -0.08 -14.56
C ALA A 226 -2.07 1.27 -14.87
N LEU A 227 -2.22 2.23 -13.98
CA LEU A 227 -1.40 3.42 -13.92
C LEU A 227 -0.26 3.14 -12.95
N ILE A 228 0.97 3.18 -13.43
CA ILE A 228 2.15 2.87 -12.63
C ILE A 228 2.97 4.12 -12.34
N PRO A 229 3.45 4.30 -11.10
CA PRO A 229 4.39 5.36 -10.77
C PRO A 229 5.80 4.96 -11.19
N LEU A 230 6.52 5.92 -11.79
CA LEU A 230 7.92 5.81 -12.14
C LEU A 230 8.73 6.87 -11.38
N PRO A 231 10.08 6.72 -11.29
CA PRO A 231 10.95 7.72 -10.68
C PRO A 231 10.72 9.13 -11.23
N GLY A 232 10.86 10.15 -10.35
CA GLY A 232 10.62 11.54 -10.71
C GLY A 232 9.14 11.95 -10.69
N GLY A 233 8.25 11.15 -10.12
CA GLY A 233 6.82 11.46 -10.00
C GLY A 233 6.05 11.34 -11.32
N ILE A 234 6.60 10.64 -12.29
CA ILE A 234 5.96 10.35 -13.57
C ILE A 234 4.96 9.20 -13.37
N GLU A 235 3.79 9.31 -13.99
CA GLU A 235 2.80 8.23 -14.03
C GLU A 235 2.61 7.77 -15.47
N LYS A 236 2.60 6.44 -15.68
CA LYS A 236 2.38 5.86 -17.01
C LYS A 236 1.21 4.88 -17.00
N LEU A 237 0.41 4.94 -18.05
CA LEU A 237 -0.59 3.93 -18.34
C LEU A 237 0.09 2.71 -18.95
N ALA A 238 -0.02 1.57 -18.33
CA ALA A 238 0.60 0.33 -18.77
C ALA A 238 -0.39 -0.85 -18.74
N TYR A 239 -0.15 -1.84 -19.57
CA TYR A 239 -0.70 -3.16 -19.38
C TYR A 239 0.18 -3.92 -18.39
N GLU A 240 -0.40 -4.32 -17.27
CA GLU A 240 0.17 -5.29 -16.36
C GLU A 240 -0.14 -6.69 -16.89
N VAL A 241 0.88 -7.40 -17.37
CA VAL A 241 0.76 -8.76 -17.89
C VAL A 241 1.33 -9.72 -16.86
N HIS A 242 0.45 -10.49 -16.22
CA HIS A 242 0.84 -11.54 -15.30
C HIS A 242 1.33 -12.76 -16.09
N THR A 243 2.55 -13.16 -15.85
CA THR A 243 3.18 -14.28 -16.55
C THR A 243 3.76 -15.30 -15.57
N LYS A 244 4.02 -16.50 -16.08
CA LYS A 244 4.62 -17.60 -15.33
C LYS A 244 5.69 -18.28 -16.17
N MET A 245 6.77 -18.70 -15.53
CA MET A 245 7.78 -19.60 -16.08
C MET A 245 8.14 -20.61 -14.99
N ASP A 246 7.92 -21.88 -15.23
CA ASP A 246 7.96 -22.94 -14.24
C ASP A 246 7.04 -22.61 -13.05
N ASP A 247 7.58 -22.51 -11.83
CA ASP A 247 6.84 -22.09 -10.64
C ASP A 247 7.01 -20.63 -10.28
N THR A 248 7.68 -19.84 -11.14
CA THR A 248 7.96 -18.43 -10.88
C THR A 248 6.96 -17.53 -11.62
N HIS A 249 6.38 -16.60 -10.91
CA HIS A 249 5.43 -15.62 -11.43
C HIS A 249 6.08 -14.24 -11.62
N TYR A 250 5.65 -13.54 -12.67
CA TYR A 250 6.15 -12.19 -12.98
C TYR A 250 4.99 -11.25 -13.31
N LEU A 251 5.19 -9.97 -13.02
CA LEU A 251 4.36 -8.86 -13.49
C LEU A 251 5.19 -8.05 -14.49
N ASN A 252 4.77 -8.07 -15.75
CA ASN A 252 5.43 -7.33 -16.83
C ASN A 252 4.57 -6.11 -17.16
N TYR A 253 5.15 -4.92 -17.10
CA TYR A 253 4.45 -3.68 -17.37
C TYR A 253 4.85 -3.17 -18.76
N ILE A 254 3.88 -3.17 -19.68
CA ILE A 254 4.05 -2.72 -21.07
C ILE A 254 3.32 -1.39 -21.23
N ASP A 255 4.03 -0.34 -21.61
CA ASP A 255 3.44 0.99 -21.86
C ASP A 255 2.28 0.86 -22.84
N ALA A 256 1.10 1.29 -22.42
CA ALA A 256 -0.13 1.14 -23.21
C ALA A 256 -0.22 2.10 -24.41
N LEU A 257 0.70 3.07 -24.50
CA LEU A 257 0.78 4.03 -25.62
C LEU A 257 1.85 3.67 -26.63
N THR A 258 3.02 3.16 -26.17
CA THR A 258 4.18 2.88 -27.04
C THR A 258 4.39 1.38 -27.30
N GLY A 259 3.95 0.52 -26.38
CA GLY A 259 4.21 -0.91 -26.42
C GLY A 259 5.63 -1.28 -25.98
N GLU A 260 6.35 -0.37 -25.33
CA GLU A 260 7.66 -0.63 -24.73
C GLU A 260 7.51 -1.27 -23.34
N GLU A 261 8.46 -2.12 -22.96
CA GLU A 261 8.52 -2.67 -21.62
C GLU A 261 9.07 -1.61 -20.66
N GLU A 262 8.30 -1.33 -19.59
CA GLU A 262 8.67 -0.33 -18.58
C GLU A 262 9.31 -0.96 -17.35
N LYS A 263 8.78 -2.09 -16.91
CA LYS A 263 9.24 -2.76 -15.69
C LYS A 263 8.83 -4.23 -15.71
N VAL A 264 9.67 -5.08 -15.11
CA VAL A 264 9.34 -6.46 -14.79
C VAL A 264 9.58 -6.67 -13.30
N LEU A 265 8.60 -7.22 -12.61
CA LEU A 265 8.71 -7.61 -11.21
C LEU A 265 8.54 -9.10 -11.09
N GLN A 266 9.46 -9.76 -10.38
CA GLN A 266 9.30 -11.14 -9.99
C GLN A 266 8.45 -11.23 -8.72
N ILE A 267 7.49 -12.13 -8.68
CA ILE A 267 6.73 -12.47 -7.49
C ILE A 267 7.46 -13.63 -6.79
N ILE A 268 7.82 -13.42 -5.54
CA ILE A 268 8.49 -14.42 -4.72
C ILE A 268 7.53 -14.83 -3.61
N ASP A 269 7.14 -16.12 -3.62
CA ASP A 269 6.34 -16.65 -2.52
C ASP A 269 7.26 -16.92 -1.31
N VAL A 270 6.88 -16.37 -0.16
CA VAL A 270 7.58 -16.56 1.12
C VAL A 270 6.59 -17.06 2.16
N PRO A 271 7.07 -17.73 3.23
CA PRO A 271 6.18 -18.08 4.34
C PRO A 271 5.50 -16.85 4.91
N GLY A 272 4.19 -16.72 4.67
CA GLY A 272 3.38 -15.58 5.15
C GLY A 272 2.96 -14.58 4.09
N GLY A 273 3.32 -14.74 2.80
CA GLY A 273 2.85 -13.87 1.74
C GLY A 273 3.70 -13.89 0.48
N ARG A 274 3.61 -12.81 -0.28
CA ARG A 274 4.37 -12.62 -1.51
C ARG A 274 5.26 -11.40 -1.39
N LEU A 275 6.39 -11.43 -2.06
CA LEU A 275 7.28 -10.28 -2.24
C LEU A 275 7.36 -9.99 -3.74
N THR A 276 7.66 -8.75 -4.10
CA THR A 276 8.01 -8.38 -5.48
C THR A 276 9.43 -7.81 -5.53
N MET A 277 10.18 -8.17 -6.58
CA MET A 277 11.57 -7.75 -6.76
C MET A 277 11.77 -7.22 -8.18
#